data_22ead611e072be6e8500bf77cb93deb3
#
_entry.id   22ead611e072be6e8500bf77cb93deb3
#
_cell.length_a   1.000
_cell.length_b   1.000
_cell.length_c   1.000
_cell.angle_alpha   90.00
_cell.angle_beta   90.00
_cell.angle_gamma   90.00
#
_symmetry.space_group_name_H-M   'P 1'
#
loop_
_entity.id
_entity.type
_entity.pdbx_description
1 polymer ?
#
loop_
_entity_poly.entity_id
_entity_poly.type
_entity_poly.pdbx_seq_one_letter_code
_entity_poly.pdbx_strand_id
1 'polypeptide(L)'
;MVKIEDLQRITMLKGFPDHLFEILAREAQLNIYGVNTQLITIHERVDTFFMLIMGQVAVKKELTPRVDIIFDYIQSGSSFGTSALMEGSTASYTAVCQETCEAITLSGKRIRELFKENHELAYYMLLGAARQYKNKMDIRAGMIMKALDENPELKKDIHDIEDLTHVI
;
A
#
# COMPACT_ATOMS: atom_id res chain seq x y z
N MET A 1 14.89 16.03 7.94
CA MET A 1 13.53 16.44 8.34
C MET A 1 12.67 16.30 7.10
N VAL A 2 11.52 15.66 7.21
CA VAL A 2 10.56 15.50 6.11
C VAL A 2 9.97 16.87 5.75
N LYS A 3 9.91 17.18 4.45
CA LYS A 3 9.30 18.42 3.98
C LYS A 3 7.79 18.24 3.80
N ILE A 4 7.02 19.26 4.11
CA ILE A 4 5.55 19.25 3.96
C ILE A 4 5.17 19.08 2.49
N GLU A 5 5.92 19.70 1.58
CA GLU A 5 5.71 19.61 0.13
C GLU A 5 5.80 18.17 -0.39
N ASP A 6 6.65 17.33 0.21
CA ASP A 6 6.77 15.92 -0.15
C ASP A 6 5.55 15.13 0.33
N LEU A 7 5.06 15.41 1.53
CA LEU A 7 3.82 14.81 2.05
C LEU A 7 2.59 15.20 1.22
N GLN A 8 2.51 16.46 0.77
CA GLN A 8 1.39 16.96 -0.05
C GLN A 8 1.30 16.27 -1.43
N ARG A 9 2.40 15.68 -1.91
CA ARG A 9 2.42 14.90 -3.16
C ARG A 9 1.82 13.50 -3.00
N ILE A 10 1.63 13.02 -1.77
CA ILE A 10 1.10 11.68 -1.50
C ILE A 10 -0.40 11.65 -1.69
N THR A 11 -0.86 10.84 -2.64
CA THR A 11 -2.27 10.75 -3.05
C THR A 11 -3.20 10.42 -1.88
N MET A 12 -2.76 9.56 -0.97
CA MET A 12 -3.54 9.18 0.22
C MET A 12 -3.81 10.37 1.16
N LEU A 13 -2.88 11.34 1.20
CA LEU A 13 -2.97 12.53 2.05
C LEU A 13 -3.72 13.70 1.37
N LYS A 14 -4.30 13.47 0.20
CA LYS A 14 -5.06 14.51 -0.51
C LYS A 14 -6.26 14.97 0.32
N GLY A 15 -6.35 16.28 0.54
CA GLY A 15 -7.40 16.91 1.33
C GLY A 15 -7.12 16.97 2.83
N PHE A 16 -5.89 16.69 3.26
CA PHE A 16 -5.48 16.93 4.64
C PHE A 16 -5.44 18.43 4.95
N PRO A 17 -5.87 18.85 6.14
CA PRO A 17 -5.59 20.17 6.67
C PRO A 17 -4.08 20.39 6.88
N ASP A 18 -3.61 21.63 6.71
CA ASP A 18 -2.18 21.96 6.77
C ASP A 18 -1.52 21.58 8.11
N HIS A 19 -2.22 21.79 9.23
CA HIS A 19 -1.69 21.46 10.55
C HIS A 19 -1.43 19.94 10.76
N LEU A 20 -2.12 19.07 10.02
CA LEU A 20 -1.87 17.62 10.09
C LEU A 20 -0.59 17.22 9.34
N PHE A 21 -0.23 17.95 8.28
CA PHE A 21 1.08 17.76 7.63
C PHE A 21 2.23 18.09 8.56
N GLU A 22 2.10 19.12 9.41
CA GLU A 22 3.12 19.46 10.40
C GLU A 22 3.32 18.35 11.43
N ILE A 23 2.23 17.70 11.87
CA ILE A 23 2.30 16.54 12.76
C ILE A 23 3.04 15.38 12.08
N LEU A 24 2.63 15.02 10.86
CA LEU A 24 3.26 13.93 10.12
C LEU A 24 4.74 14.21 9.83
N ALA A 25 5.10 15.44 9.43
CA ALA A 25 6.46 15.82 9.10
C ALA A 25 7.43 15.72 10.30
N ARG A 26 6.94 15.95 11.52
CA ARG A 26 7.73 15.80 12.75
C ARG A 26 8.00 14.36 13.13
N GLU A 27 7.05 13.47 12.87
CA GLU A 27 7.08 12.08 13.29
C GLU A 27 7.67 11.14 12.23
N ALA A 28 7.64 11.57 10.97
CA ALA A 28 8.10 10.78 9.84
C ALA A 28 9.61 10.91 9.61
N GLN A 29 10.17 9.91 8.95
CA GLN A 29 11.56 9.85 8.53
C GLN A 29 11.65 9.69 7.02
N LEU A 30 12.66 10.31 6.41
CA LEU A 30 13.01 10.12 5.01
C LEU A 30 14.12 9.10 4.92
N ASN A 31 13.91 8.05 4.12
CA ASN A 31 14.85 6.94 3.96
C ASN A 31 15.08 6.65 2.48
N ILE A 32 16.29 6.21 2.16
CA ILE A 32 16.70 5.79 0.82
C ILE A 32 16.98 4.27 0.86
N TYR A 33 16.41 3.56 -0.11
CA TYR A 33 16.52 2.12 -0.26
C TYR A 33 17.13 1.78 -1.61
N GLY A 34 18.13 0.92 -1.62
CA GLY A 34 18.75 0.45 -2.85
C GLY A 34 17.83 -0.49 -3.65
N VAL A 35 18.18 -0.68 -4.92
CA VAL A 35 17.53 -1.69 -5.77
C VAL A 35 17.55 -3.07 -5.13
N ASN A 36 16.49 -3.85 -5.33
CA ASN A 36 16.26 -5.17 -4.72
C ASN A 36 16.09 -5.18 -3.19
N THR A 37 16.04 -4.01 -2.52
CA THR A 37 15.69 -3.98 -1.11
C THR A 37 14.25 -4.44 -0.92
N GLN A 38 14.06 -5.46 -0.08
CA GLN A 38 12.74 -5.95 0.32
C GLN A 38 12.24 -5.12 1.51
N LEU A 39 11.14 -4.40 1.29
CA LEU A 39 10.55 -3.48 2.27
C LEU A 39 9.45 -4.14 3.10
N ILE A 40 8.75 -5.10 2.50
CA ILE A 40 7.69 -5.89 3.14
C ILE A 40 7.88 -7.33 2.69
N THR A 41 7.76 -8.28 3.64
CA THR A 41 7.76 -9.72 3.39
C THR A 41 6.36 -10.27 3.63
N ILE A 42 5.85 -11.05 2.66
CA ILE A 42 4.56 -11.73 2.80
C ILE A 42 4.53 -12.60 4.06
N HIS A 43 3.39 -12.64 4.75
CA HIS A 43 3.14 -13.34 6.02
C HIS A 43 3.87 -12.78 7.24
N GLU A 44 4.81 -11.86 7.07
CA GLU A 44 5.46 -11.18 8.18
C GLU A 44 4.62 -9.99 8.67
N ARG A 45 4.88 -9.58 9.89
CA ARG A 45 4.24 -8.42 10.51
C ARG A 45 4.69 -7.13 9.80
N VAL A 46 3.73 -6.26 9.52
CA VAL A 46 4.02 -4.96 8.90
C VAL A 46 4.07 -3.88 9.98
N ASP A 47 5.26 -3.45 10.33
CA ASP A 47 5.49 -2.45 11.38
C ASP A 47 5.83 -1.05 10.84
N THR A 48 5.86 -0.88 9.51
CA THR A 48 6.18 0.40 8.86
C THR A 48 5.17 0.76 7.78
N PHE A 49 4.70 1.98 7.82
CA PHE A 49 3.92 2.61 6.77
C PHE A 49 4.85 3.44 5.87
N PHE A 50 4.72 3.29 4.57
CA PHE A 50 5.58 3.90 3.56
C PHE A 50 4.80 4.85 2.66
N MET A 51 5.42 5.98 2.30
CA MET A 51 4.97 6.95 1.32
C MET A 51 6.11 7.16 0.32
N LEU A 52 5.95 6.67 -0.91
CA LEU A 52 7.00 6.67 -1.93
C LEU A 52 7.13 8.04 -2.58
N ILE A 53 8.31 8.65 -2.47
CA ILE A 53 8.62 9.97 -3.04
C ILE A 53 9.27 9.81 -4.42
N MET A 54 10.20 8.86 -4.55
CA MET A 54 10.92 8.57 -5.78
C MET A 54 11.13 7.07 -5.90
N GLY A 55 11.17 6.60 -7.14
CA GLY A 55 11.41 5.20 -7.48
C GLY A 55 10.14 4.40 -7.72
N GLN A 56 10.31 3.08 -7.86
CA GLN A 56 9.26 2.13 -8.13
C GLN A 56 9.43 0.89 -7.25
N VAL A 57 8.34 0.40 -6.67
CA VAL A 57 8.31 -0.80 -5.84
C VAL A 57 7.39 -1.84 -6.48
N ALA A 58 7.91 -3.04 -6.77
CA ALA A 58 7.11 -4.17 -7.25
C ALA A 58 6.39 -4.84 -6.09
N VAL A 59 5.13 -5.17 -6.30
CA VAL A 59 4.30 -5.95 -5.37
C VAL A 59 4.19 -7.37 -5.92
N LYS A 60 4.78 -8.31 -5.17
CA LYS A 60 4.93 -9.70 -5.61
C LYS A 60 4.15 -10.65 -4.70
N LYS A 61 3.72 -11.76 -5.29
CA LYS A 61 3.22 -12.92 -4.56
C LYS A 61 3.82 -14.19 -5.19
N GLU A 62 4.28 -15.10 -4.37
CA GLU A 62 4.74 -16.41 -4.83
C GLU A 62 3.53 -17.22 -5.32
N LEU A 63 3.59 -17.69 -6.56
CA LEU A 63 2.61 -18.59 -7.15
C LEU A 63 3.02 -20.05 -6.95
N THR A 64 4.32 -20.31 -7.11
CA THR A 64 4.95 -21.60 -6.84
C THR A 64 6.34 -21.35 -6.26
N PRO A 65 7.02 -22.35 -5.63
CA PRO A 65 8.38 -22.18 -5.09
C PRO A 65 9.44 -21.66 -6.05
N ARG A 66 9.10 -21.50 -7.34
CA ARG A 66 10.01 -21.06 -8.40
C ARG A 66 9.48 -19.90 -9.24
N VAL A 67 8.25 -19.43 -8.97
CA VAL A 67 7.59 -18.42 -9.79
C VAL A 67 6.94 -17.36 -8.92
N ASP A 68 7.47 -16.15 -8.97
CA ASP A 68 6.85 -14.95 -8.42
C ASP A 68 5.99 -14.28 -9.47
N ILE A 69 4.79 -13.86 -9.11
CA ILE A 69 3.97 -12.97 -9.92
C ILE A 69 4.09 -11.55 -9.37
N ILE A 70 4.45 -10.62 -10.25
CA ILE A 70 4.28 -9.19 -9.99
C ILE A 70 2.88 -8.81 -10.42
N PHE A 71 2.05 -8.39 -9.47
CA PHE A 71 0.64 -8.05 -9.75
C PHE A 71 0.35 -6.56 -9.58
N ASP A 72 1.31 -5.77 -9.13
CA ASP A 72 1.18 -4.31 -9.01
C ASP A 72 2.56 -3.65 -8.96
N TYR A 73 2.62 -2.39 -9.36
CA TYR A 73 3.76 -1.51 -9.15
C TYR A 73 3.32 -0.27 -8.39
N ILE A 74 3.98 -0.01 -7.27
CA ILE A 74 3.77 1.20 -6.48
C ILE A 74 4.67 2.29 -7.08
N GLN A 75 4.04 3.38 -7.51
CA GLN A 75 4.70 4.53 -8.12
C GLN A 75 4.91 5.65 -7.11
N SER A 76 5.82 6.56 -7.44
CA SER A 76 6.01 7.82 -6.71
C SER A 76 4.67 8.54 -6.48
N GLY A 77 4.48 9.12 -5.30
CA GLY A 77 3.22 9.71 -4.84
C GLY A 77 2.22 8.72 -4.22
N SER A 78 2.52 7.42 -4.22
CA SER A 78 1.68 6.39 -3.60
C SER A 78 2.15 6.01 -2.21
N SER A 79 1.23 5.42 -1.41
CA SER A 79 1.55 4.85 -0.10
C SER A 79 1.28 3.34 -0.07
N PHE A 80 1.99 2.63 0.83
CA PHE A 80 1.84 1.20 1.03
C PHE A 80 2.21 0.81 2.47
N GLY A 81 2.04 -0.47 2.82
CA GLY A 81 2.24 -0.92 4.20
C GLY A 81 1.11 -0.45 5.14
N THR A 82 -0.10 -0.25 4.62
CA THR A 82 -1.29 0.18 5.39
C THR A 82 -1.67 -0.79 6.49
N SER A 83 -1.22 -2.05 6.44
CA SER A 83 -1.36 -3.02 7.54
C SER A 83 -0.71 -2.51 8.84
N ALA A 84 0.32 -1.64 8.76
CA ALA A 84 0.93 -1.00 9.93
C ALA A 84 -0.03 -0.10 10.72
N LEU A 85 -1.13 0.37 10.10
CA LEU A 85 -2.17 1.16 10.77
C LEU A 85 -3.01 0.30 11.73
N MET A 86 -3.01 -1.02 11.55
CA MET A 86 -3.79 -1.99 12.33
C MET A 86 -2.86 -2.86 13.15
N GLU A 87 -3.22 -3.10 14.40
CA GLU A 87 -2.42 -3.93 15.29
C GLU A 87 -2.49 -5.41 14.88
N GLY A 88 -1.33 -6.07 14.90
CA GLY A 88 -1.23 -7.53 14.64
C GLY A 88 -1.39 -7.94 13.18
N SER A 89 -1.51 -7.00 12.25
CA SER A 89 -1.69 -7.33 10.84
C SER A 89 -0.40 -7.81 10.18
N THR A 90 -0.53 -8.86 9.36
CA THR A 90 0.56 -9.40 8.53
C THR A 90 0.42 -8.97 7.07
N ALA A 91 1.52 -9.04 6.32
CA ALA A 91 1.53 -8.72 4.91
C ALA A 91 0.88 -9.83 4.07
N SER A 92 0.09 -9.43 3.09
CA SER A 92 -0.49 -10.32 2.07
C SER A 92 0.35 -10.37 0.77
N TYR A 93 1.48 -9.65 0.74
CA TYR A 93 2.37 -9.55 -0.42
C TYR A 93 3.79 -9.20 0.02
N THR A 94 4.75 -9.44 -0.88
CA THR A 94 6.14 -8.95 -0.76
C THR A 94 6.31 -7.69 -1.58
N ALA A 95 6.97 -6.65 -1.02
CA ALA A 95 7.28 -5.40 -1.70
C ALA A 95 8.79 -5.24 -1.85
N VAL A 96 9.26 -5.04 -3.11
CA VAL A 96 10.68 -4.99 -3.45
C VAL A 96 10.99 -3.79 -4.33
N CYS A 97 12.00 -3.01 -3.97
CA CYS A 97 12.47 -1.88 -4.77
C CYS A 97 13.00 -2.35 -6.14
N GLN A 98 12.46 -1.81 -7.23
CA GLN A 98 12.92 -2.11 -8.59
C GLN A 98 14.07 -1.22 -9.03
N GLU A 99 14.19 -0.08 -8.38
CA GLU A 99 15.26 0.92 -8.55
C GLU A 99 15.57 1.53 -7.18
N THR A 100 16.49 2.48 -7.11
CA THR A 100 16.71 3.24 -5.87
C THR A 100 15.43 4.00 -5.52
N CYS A 101 14.92 3.76 -4.33
CA CYS A 101 13.68 4.35 -3.83
C CYS A 101 13.96 5.34 -2.70
N GLU A 102 13.28 6.47 -2.73
CA GLU A 102 13.20 7.42 -1.61
C GLU A 102 11.78 7.36 -1.05
N ALA A 103 11.67 7.08 0.24
CA ALA A 103 10.35 6.96 0.89
C ALA A 103 10.34 7.64 2.25
N ILE A 104 9.23 8.30 2.53
CA ILE A 104 8.88 8.77 3.87
C ILE A 104 8.26 7.59 4.62
N THR A 105 8.74 7.34 5.82
CA THR A 105 8.30 6.22 6.65
C THR A 105 7.77 6.68 8.00
N LEU A 106 6.80 5.95 8.51
CA LEU A 106 6.25 6.10 9.86
C LEU A 106 6.13 4.73 10.52
N SER A 107 6.59 4.63 11.76
CA SER A 107 6.38 3.41 12.56
C SER A 107 4.90 3.19 12.82
N GLY A 108 4.42 1.96 12.59
CA GLY A 108 3.03 1.59 12.87
C GLY A 108 2.64 1.79 14.33
N LYS A 109 3.57 1.51 15.26
CA LYS A 109 3.36 1.80 16.69
C LYS A 109 3.08 3.29 16.89
N ARG A 110 3.94 4.17 16.32
CA ARG A 110 3.80 5.61 16.52
C ARG A 110 2.53 6.16 15.85
N ILE A 111 2.18 5.66 14.66
CA ILE A 111 0.91 6.05 14.02
C ILE A 111 -0.29 5.73 14.91
N ARG A 112 -0.35 4.53 15.49
CA ARG A 112 -1.45 4.13 16.36
C ARG A 112 -1.51 4.95 17.66
N GLU A 113 -0.37 5.38 18.19
CA GLU A 113 -0.29 6.33 19.30
C GLU A 113 -0.86 7.70 18.90
N LEU A 114 -0.40 8.21 17.74
CA LEU A 114 -0.91 9.47 17.18
C LEU A 114 -2.43 9.44 16.94
N PHE A 115 -2.99 8.31 16.52
CA PHE A 115 -4.44 8.16 16.36
C PHE A 115 -5.21 8.29 17.67
N LYS A 116 -4.62 7.87 18.79
CA LYS A 116 -5.21 8.06 20.11
C LYS A 116 -5.07 9.50 20.61
N GLU A 117 -3.96 10.15 20.26
CA GLU A 117 -3.66 11.54 20.64
C GLU A 117 -4.44 12.55 19.79
N ASN A 118 -4.70 12.23 18.51
CA ASN A 118 -5.32 13.11 17.53
C ASN A 118 -6.31 12.36 16.64
N HIS A 119 -7.58 12.42 16.99
CA HIS A 119 -8.66 11.74 16.27
C HIS A 119 -8.91 12.34 14.87
N GLU A 120 -8.60 13.62 14.67
CA GLU A 120 -8.70 14.24 13.35
C GLU A 120 -7.67 13.63 12.38
N LEU A 121 -6.42 13.48 12.83
CA LEU A 121 -5.39 12.78 12.07
C LEU A 121 -5.82 11.35 11.74
N ALA A 122 -6.35 10.62 12.72
CA ALA A 122 -6.85 9.26 12.53
C ALA A 122 -7.95 9.22 11.46
N TYR A 123 -8.92 10.13 11.53
CA TYR A 123 -10.00 10.23 10.56
C TYR A 123 -9.48 10.43 9.14
N TYR A 124 -8.62 11.41 8.91
CA TYR A 124 -8.10 11.72 7.58
C TYR A 124 -7.20 10.59 7.04
N MET A 125 -6.33 10.01 7.88
CA MET A 125 -5.50 8.87 7.49
C MET A 125 -6.34 7.66 7.07
N LEU A 126 -7.35 7.29 7.86
CA LEU A 126 -8.23 6.16 7.55
C LEU A 126 -9.12 6.42 6.34
N LEU A 127 -9.61 7.65 6.18
CA LEU A 127 -10.37 8.05 4.98
C LEU A 127 -9.50 7.97 3.72
N GLY A 128 -8.24 8.42 3.79
CA GLY A 128 -7.27 8.30 2.70
C GLY A 128 -6.98 6.85 2.34
N ALA A 129 -6.77 5.99 3.36
CA ALA A 129 -6.59 4.55 3.17
C ALA A 129 -7.82 3.90 2.52
N ALA A 130 -9.03 4.22 2.99
CA ALA A 130 -10.27 3.70 2.42
C ALA A 130 -10.44 4.08 0.94
N ARG A 131 -10.15 5.33 0.57
CA ARG A 131 -10.17 5.78 -0.84
C ARG A 131 -9.14 5.00 -1.68
N GLN A 132 -7.94 4.79 -1.16
CA GLN A 132 -6.89 4.04 -1.85
C GLN A 132 -7.31 2.59 -2.08
N TYR A 133 -7.89 1.93 -1.08
CA TYR A 133 -8.41 0.56 -1.20
C TYR A 133 -9.55 0.48 -2.20
N LYS A 134 -10.52 1.41 -2.14
CA LYS A 134 -11.62 1.47 -3.09
C LYS A 134 -11.10 1.56 -4.53
N ASN A 135 -10.20 2.50 -4.80
CA ASN A 135 -9.63 2.65 -6.15
C ASN A 135 -8.89 1.39 -6.62
N LYS A 136 -8.13 0.73 -5.74
CA LYS A 136 -7.44 -0.52 -6.07
C LYS A 136 -8.42 -1.66 -6.34
N MET A 137 -9.52 -1.75 -5.60
CA MET A 137 -10.59 -2.73 -5.85
C MET A 137 -11.25 -2.49 -7.20
N ASP A 138 -11.61 -1.26 -7.53
CA ASP A 138 -12.25 -0.91 -8.80
C ASP A 138 -11.33 -1.28 -10.00
N ILE A 139 -10.03 -0.96 -9.90
CA ILE A 139 -9.03 -1.30 -10.93
C ILE A 139 -8.91 -2.82 -11.09
N ARG A 140 -8.80 -3.56 -9.99
CA ARG A 140 -8.66 -5.03 -10.02
C ARG A 140 -9.92 -5.71 -10.55
N ALA A 141 -11.10 -5.24 -10.17
CA ALA A 141 -12.36 -5.74 -10.73
C ALA A 141 -12.41 -5.52 -12.26
N GLY A 142 -12.00 -4.32 -12.73
CA GLY A 142 -11.90 -4.04 -14.15
C GLY A 142 -10.90 -4.93 -14.89
N MET A 143 -9.75 -5.23 -14.26
CA MET A 143 -8.74 -6.15 -14.83
C MET A 143 -9.28 -7.58 -14.95
N ILE A 144 -10.00 -8.07 -13.94
CA ILE A 144 -10.63 -9.40 -13.98
C ILE A 144 -11.67 -9.45 -15.09
N MET A 145 -12.56 -8.46 -15.18
CA MET A 145 -13.58 -8.41 -16.22
C MET A 145 -12.96 -8.39 -17.62
N LYS A 146 -11.91 -7.59 -17.82
CA LYS A 146 -11.16 -7.55 -19.08
C LYS A 146 -10.53 -8.90 -19.41
N ALA A 147 -9.87 -9.55 -18.44
CA ALA A 147 -9.28 -10.86 -18.64
C ALA A 147 -10.31 -11.94 -19.04
N LEU A 148 -11.51 -11.89 -18.45
CA LEU A 148 -12.62 -12.79 -18.81
C LEU A 148 -13.16 -12.51 -20.21
N ASP A 149 -13.27 -11.23 -20.60
CA ASP A 149 -13.74 -10.85 -21.94
C ASP A 149 -12.73 -11.25 -23.04
N GLU A 150 -11.44 -11.18 -22.75
CA GLU A 150 -10.36 -11.58 -23.66
C GLU A 150 -10.17 -13.12 -23.72
N ASN A 151 -10.72 -13.87 -22.77
CA ASN A 151 -10.59 -15.32 -22.66
C ASN A 151 -11.96 -16.01 -22.51
N PRO A 152 -12.71 -16.22 -23.62
CA PRO A 152 -14.06 -16.78 -23.58
C PRO A 152 -14.16 -18.17 -22.93
N GLU A 153 -13.07 -18.96 -22.98
CA GLU A 153 -13.04 -20.29 -22.33
C GLU A 153 -13.11 -20.17 -20.80
N LEU A 154 -12.38 -19.21 -20.22
CA LEU A 154 -12.45 -18.95 -18.78
C LEU A 154 -13.86 -18.50 -18.37
N LYS A 155 -14.54 -17.74 -19.23
CA LYS A 155 -15.90 -17.24 -18.96
C LYS A 155 -16.95 -18.36 -18.90
N LYS A 156 -16.73 -19.49 -19.60
CA LYS A 156 -17.64 -20.66 -19.56
C LYS A 156 -17.56 -21.42 -18.24
N ASP A 157 -16.37 -21.44 -17.62
CA ASP A 157 -16.09 -22.24 -16.44
C ASP A 157 -16.40 -21.49 -15.13
N ILE A 158 -16.49 -20.16 -15.20
CA ILE A 158 -16.80 -19.32 -14.02
C ILE A 158 -18.30 -19.02 -14.00
N HIS A 159 -19.09 -19.88 -13.39
CA HIS A 159 -20.52 -19.69 -13.23
C HIS A 159 -20.87 -18.89 -11.97
N ASP A 160 -20.03 -18.94 -10.95
CA ASP A 160 -20.24 -18.19 -9.71
C ASP A 160 -18.90 -17.81 -9.07
N ILE A 161 -18.72 -16.52 -8.78
CA ILE A 161 -17.51 -16.01 -8.11
C ILE A 161 -17.54 -16.38 -6.61
N GLU A 162 -18.70 -16.69 -6.03
CA GLU A 162 -18.82 -17.13 -4.64
C GLU A 162 -18.08 -18.44 -4.39
N ASP A 163 -18.01 -19.33 -5.38
CA ASP A 163 -17.26 -20.59 -5.28
C ASP A 163 -15.75 -20.39 -5.16
N LEU A 164 -15.21 -19.22 -5.57
CA LEU A 164 -13.81 -18.87 -5.45
C LEU A 164 -13.44 -18.30 -4.07
N THR A 165 -14.42 -17.85 -3.29
CA THR A 165 -14.18 -17.23 -1.97
C THR A 165 -13.91 -18.23 -0.86
N HIS A 166 -14.17 -19.51 -1.08
CA HIS A 166 -13.88 -20.59 -0.14
C HIS A 166 -12.44 -21.13 -0.22
N VAL A 167 -11.58 -20.52 -1.04
CA VAL A 167 -10.19 -20.95 -1.27
C VAL A 167 -9.17 -19.96 -0.66
N ILE A 168 -9.65 -18.98 0.13
CA ILE A 168 -8.77 -18.00 0.79
C ILE A 168 -8.74 -18.23 2.29
#